data_426ebad731a625f503f902fe95d45cdd
#
_entry.id   426ebad731a625f503f902fe95d45cdd
#
_cell.length_a   1.000
_cell.length_b   1.000
_cell.length_c   1.000
_cell.angle_alpha   90.00
_cell.angle_beta   90.00
_cell.angle_gamma   90.00
#
_symmetry.space_group_name_H-M   'P 1'
#
loop_
_entity.id
_entity.type
_entity.pdbx_description
1 polymer ?
#
loop_
_entity_poly.entity_id
_entity_poly.type
_entity_poly.pdbx_seq_one_letter_code
_entity_poly.pdbx_strand_id
1 'polypeptide(L)'
;MTNSAMKMKTELCEEHNEEKVAFVKVVEESEAAGKVEKVYEDIKKTLGIDFIPNMYKAMANNPGYLEASWNKIQATMSNKGKIDYKTKDIVAFVVSIMSGSDYCIGVYTDALRHNGLDDEALTELYSVVDTYAGLNRLNIASGVKADKKPWHGCGGNR
;
A
#
# COMPACT_ATOMS: atom_id res chain seq x y z
N MET A 1 30.08 35.44 16.38
CA MET A 1 29.74 34.23 15.62
C MET A 1 28.73 34.65 14.58
N THR A 2 29.09 34.48 13.32
CA THR A 2 28.72 35.36 12.23
C THR A 2 27.37 35.03 11.61
N ASN A 3 26.65 36.05 11.23
CA ASN A 3 25.38 36.12 10.48
C ASN A 3 25.31 35.19 9.24
N SER A 4 26.47 34.75 8.72
CA SER A 4 26.62 33.86 7.58
C SER A 4 26.24 32.39 7.87
N ALA A 5 26.59 31.88 9.06
CA ALA A 5 26.24 30.49 9.44
C ALA A 5 24.74 30.36 9.78
N MET A 6 24.13 31.44 10.27
CA MET A 6 22.69 31.46 10.56
C MET A 6 21.88 31.59 9.26
N LYS A 7 22.38 32.35 8.27
CA LYS A 7 21.78 32.49 6.95
C LYS A 7 21.85 31.20 6.15
N MET A 8 22.99 30.49 6.18
CA MET A 8 23.18 29.18 5.54
C MET A 8 22.30 28.08 6.18
N LYS A 9 22.06 28.15 7.50
CA LYS A 9 21.10 27.23 8.17
C LYS A 9 19.66 27.49 7.79
N THR A 10 19.30 28.77 7.58
CA THR A 10 17.95 29.16 7.15
C THR A 10 17.71 28.77 5.70
N GLU A 11 18.69 28.99 4.82
CA GLU A 11 18.63 28.57 3.41
C GLU A 11 18.54 27.03 3.26
N LEU A 12 19.26 26.26 4.07
CA LEU A 12 19.15 24.77 4.12
C LEU A 12 17.80 24.29 4.69
N CYS A 13 17.11 25.10 5.51
CA CYS A 13 15.77 24.78 6.00
C CYS A 13 14.67 25.19 5.02
N GLU A 14 14.89 26.21 4.18
CA GLU A 14 13.93 26.69 3.19
C GLU A 14 13.90 25.81 1.92
N GLU A 15 15.02 25.18 1.54
CA GLU A 15 15.07 24.19 0.44
C GLU A 15 14.36 22.87 0.77
N HIS A 16 13.87 22.68 2.00
CA HIS A 16 13.23 21.43 2.45
C HIS A 16 11.70 21.49 2.51
N ASN A 17 11.06 22.55 1.98
CA ASN A 17 9.61 22.73 2.10
C ASN A 17 8.84 22.44 0.79
N GLU A 18 9.41 21.75 -0.18
CA GLU A 18 8.63 20.96 -1.13
C GLU A 18 8.33 19.62 -0.46
N GLU A 19 7.06 19.31 -0.27
CA GLU A 19 6.58 18.08 0.33
C GLU A 19 7.12 16.90 -0.49
N LYS A 20 8.24 16.31 -0.03
CA LYS A 20 8.91 15.24 -0.77
C LYS A 20 7.99 14.04 -0.88
N VAL A 21 7.62 13.70 -2.09
CA VAL A 21 6.76 12.55 -2.40
C VAL A 21 7.38 11.23 -1.96
N ALA A 22 8.72 11.13 -1.90
CA ALA A 22 9.47 9.94 -1.48
C ALA A 22 10.86 10.32 -0.97
N PHE A 23 11.52 9.41 -0.22
CA PHE A 23 12.91 9.57 0.22
C PHE A 23 13.92 9.45 -0.93
N VAL A 24 13.54 8.84 -2.05
CA VAL A 24 14.34 8.76 -3.27
C VAL A 24 13.77 9.71 -4.32
N LYS A 25 14.60 10.11 -5.30
CA LYS A 25 14.10 10.83 -6.47
C LYS A 25 13.05 9.96 -7.16
N VAL A 26 11.90 10.52 -7.49
CA VAL A 26 10.91 9.87 -8.33
C VAL A 26 11.24 10.11 -9.81
N VAL A 27 10.94 9.16 -10.67
CA VAL A 27 11.05 9.32 -12.13
C VAL A 27 9.68 9.76 -12.64
N GLU A 28 9.59 11.01 -13.09
CA GLU A 28 8.35 11.55 -13.63
C GLU A 28 8.03 10.94 -15.00
N GLU A 29 6.75 11.02 -15.42
CA GLU A 29 6.32 10.47 -16.71
C GLU A 29 7.07 11.11 -17.88
N SER A 30 7.38 12.40 -17.79
CA SER A 30 8.16 13.13 -18.79
C SER A 30 9.63 12.72 -18.87
N GLU A 31 10.16 12.09 -17.81
CA GLU A 31 11.53 11.59 -17.74
C GLU A 31 11.61 10.08 -18.08
N ALA A 32 10.46 9.40 -18.18
CA ALA A 32 10.42 7.97 -18.43
C ALA A 32 10.89 7.63 -19.85
N ALA A 33 11.75 6.63 -19.95
CA ALA A 33 12.28 6.16 -21.24
C ALA A 33 12.44 4.65 -21.26
N GLY A 34 12.34 4.06 -22.44
CA GLY A 34 12.65 2.66 -22.70
C GLY A 34 11.78 1.68 -21.89
N LYS A 35 12.38 0.96 -20.95
CA LYS A 35 11.66 -0.03 -20.12
C LYS A 35 10.67 0.65 -19.14
N VAL A 36 11.06 1.77 -18.53
CA VAL A 36 10.20 2.51 -17.59
C VAL A 36 8.97 3.02 -18.29
N GLU A 37 9.12 3.65 -19.44
CA GLU A 37 8.03 4.16 -20.26
C GLU A 37 7.01 3.05 -20.59
N LYS A 38 7.48 1.90 -21.07
CA LYS A 38 6.61 0.75 -21.39
C LYS A 38 5.82 0.23 -20.19
N VAL A 39 6.46 0.17 -19.03
CA VAL A 39 5.79 -0.27 -17.80
C VAL A 39 4.77 0.77 -17.36
N TYR A 40 5.06 2.06 -17.48
CA TYR A 40 4.11 3.14 -17.16
C TYR A 40 2.89 3.13 -18.07
N GLU A 41 3.08 2.93 -19.36
CA GLU A 41 1.97 2.77 -20.31
C GLU A 41 1.07 1.58 -19.95
N ASP A 42 1.68 0.43 -19.59
CA ASP A 42 0.94 -0.75 -19.18
C ASP A 42 0.21 -0.56 -17.85
N ILE A 43 0.80 0.14 -16.89
CA ILE A 43 0.15 0.54 -15.63
C ILE A 43 -1.10 1.36 -15.91
N LYS A 44 -0.97 2.46 -16.67
CA LYS A 44 -2.11 3.33 -17.00
C LYS A 44 -3.22 2.57 -17.70
N LYS A 45 -2.87 1.79 -18.70
CA LYS A 45 -3.82 0.97 -19.46
C LYS A 45 -4.53 -0.05 -18.58
N THR A 46 -3.78 -0.76 -17.72
CA THR A 46 -4.32 -1.86 -16.90
C THR A 46 -5.19 -1.33 -15.76
N LEU A 47 -4.79 -0.24 -15.12
CA LEU A 47 -5.53 0.37 -14.02
C LEU A 47 -6.64 1.32 -14.49
N GLY A 48 -6.65 1.72 -15.77
CA GLY A 48 -7.61 2.68 -16.32
C GLY A 48 -7.44 4.10 -15.76
N ILE A 49 -6.20 4.51 -15.46
CA ILE A 49 -5.85 5.81 -14.89
C ILE A 49 -4.97 6.61 -15.86
N ASP A 50 -4.93 7.93 -15.69
CA ASP A 50 -4.19 8.86 -16.56
C ASP A 50 -2.87 9.35 -15.95
N PHE A 51 -2.50 8.85 -14.77
CA PHE A 51 -1.28 9.20 -14.03
C PHE A 51 -0.54 7.95 -13.55
N ILE A 52 0.73 8.12 -13.16
CA ILE A 52 1.51 7.05 -12.53
C ILE A 52 1.54 7.25 -11.01
N PRO A 53 1.06 6.27 -10.22
CA PRO A 53 1.15 6.32 -8.77
C PRO A 53 2.59 6.44 -8.26
N ASN A 54 2.79 7.24 -7.22
CA ASN A 54 4.11 7.61 -6.70
C ASN A 54 4.99 6.41 -6.33
N MET A 55 4.38 5.32 -5.87
CA MET A 55 5.09 4.06 -5.59
C MET A 55 5.87 3.56 -6.82
N TYR A 56 5.26 3.57 -8.00
CA TYR A 56 5.92 3.12 -9.23
C TYR A 56 6.97 4.12 -9.71
N LYS A 57 6.70 5.43 -9.55
CA LYS A 57 7.70 6.47 -9.85
C LYS A 57 8.97 6.32 -9.00
N ALA A 58 8.81 5.97 -7.72
CA ALA A 58 9.94 5.69 -6.82
C ALA A 58 10.70 4.41 -7.21
N MET A 59 9.99 3.35 -7.62
CA MET A 59 10.60 2.10 -8.09
C MET A 59 11.34 2.26 -9.42
N ALA A 60 10.99 3.23 -10.24
CA ALA A 60 11.51 3.42 -11.59
C ALA A 60 13.02 3.77 -11.64
N ASN A 61 13.62 4.16 -10.50
CA ASN A 61 15.08 4.26 -10.38
C ASN A 61 15.78 2.91 -10.64
N ASN A 62 15.07 1.78 -10.53
CA ASN A 62 15.53 0.47 -10.96
C ASN A 62 14.50 -0.14 -11.92
N PRO A 63 14.67 0.01 -13.25
CA PRO A 63 13.70 -0.43 -14.23
C PRO A 63 13.39 -1.93 -14.20
N GLY A 64 14.36 -2.76 -13.81
CA GLY A 64 14.16 -4.20 -13.64
C GLY A 64 13.28 -4.53 -12.44
N TYR A 65 13.48 -3.82 -11.33
CA TYR A 65 12.67 -3.99 -10.13
C TYR A 65 11.24 -3.48 -10.33
N LEU A 66 11.07 -2.35 -11.01
CA LEU A 66 9.76 -1.83 -11.39
C LEU A 66 8.96 -2.87 -12.20
N GLU A 67 9.56 -3.40 -13.27
CA GLU A 67 8.93 -4.41 -14.13
C GLU A 67 8.55 -5.67 -13.35
N ALA A 68 9.48 -6.22 -12.55
CA ALA A 68 9.23 -7.41 -11.75
C ALA A 68 8.11 -7.18 -10.71
N SER A 69 8.11 -6.02 -10.06
CA SER A 69 7.08 -5.63 -9.08
C SER A 69 5.71 -5.47 -9.73
N TRP A 70 5.64 -4.82 -10.89
CA TRP A 70 4.41 -4.66 -11.65
C TRP A 70 3.85 -6.00 -12.11
N ASN A 71 4.67 -6.87 -12.68
CA ASN A 71 4.27 -8.22 -13.08
C ASN A 71 3.73 -9.03 -11.89
N LYS A 72 4.36 -8.91 -10.72
CA LYS A 72 3.89 -9.56 -9.49
C LYS A 72 2.51 -9.04 -9.07
N ILE A 73 2.30 -7.72 -9.11
CA ILE A 73 1.01 -7.11 -8.77
C ILE A 73 -0.08 -7.59 -9.74
N GLN A 74 0.17 -7.55 -11.05
CA GLN A 74 -0.77 -8.05 -12.05
C GLN A 74 -1.14 -9.52 -11.81
N ALA A 75 -0.15 -10.37 -11.57
CA ALA A 75 -0.39 -11.79 -11.31
C ALA A 75 -1.20 -12.03 -10.02
N THR A 76 -0.93 -11.25 -8.98
CA THR A 76 -1.58 -11.37 -7.66
C THR A 76 -3.01 -10.83 -7.69
N MET A 77 -3.20 -9.64 -8.28
CA MET A 77 -4.49 -8.93 -8.30
C MET A 77 -5.38 -9.29 -9.49
N SER A 78 -4.98 -10.28 -10.30
CA SER A 78 -5.77 -10.73 -11.44
C SER A 78 -7.16 -11.23 -11.03
N ASN A 79 -8.20 -10.86 -11.81
CA ASN A 79 -9.57 -11.37 -11.66
C ASN A 79 -9.74 -12.84 -12.11
N LYS A 80 -8.69 -13.45 -12.66
CA LYS A 80 -8.72 -14.84 -13.16
C LYS A 80 -8.55 -15.89 -12.05
N GLY A 81 -8.35 -15.47 -10.80
CA GLY A 81 -8.20 -16.36 -9.64
C GLY A 81 -9.52 -16.82 -9.05
N LYS A 82 -9.43 -17.68 -8.01
CA LYS A 82 -10.60 -18.15 -7.25
C LYS A 82 -11.10 -17.16 -6.20
N ILE A 83 -10.28 -16.16 -5.87
CA ILE A 83 -10.62 -15.08 -4.92
C ILE A 83 -10.99 -13.86 -5.75
N ASP A 84 -12.15 -13.29 -5.47
CA ASP A 84 -12.63 -12.08 -6.14
C ASP A 84 -11.78 -10.86 -5.80
N TYR A 85 -11.89 -9.83 -6.62
CA TYR A 85 -11.06 -8.63 -6.52
C TYR A 85 -11.29 -7.86 -5.21
N LYS A 86 -12.56 -7.71 -4.78
CA LYS A 86 -12.92 -7.04 -3.52
C LYS A 86 -12.29 -7.72 -2.31
N THR A 87 -12.33 -9.05 -2.28
CA THR A 87 -11.67 -9.83 -1.21
C THR A 87 -10.15 -9.60 -1.22
N LYS A 88 -9.52 -9.53 -2.39
CA LYS A 88 -8.08 -9.22 -2.48
C LYS A 88 -7.76 -7.81 -1.99
N ASP A 89 -8.59 -6.82 -2.30
CA ASP A 89 -8.44 -5.45 -1.80
C ASP A 89 -8.58 -5.39 -0.27
N ILE A 90 -9.54 -6.12 0.31
CA ILE A 90 -9.68 -6.25 1.76
C ILE A 90 -8.42 -6.85 2.39
N VAL A 91 -7.88 -7.93 1.82
CA VAL A 91 -6.65 -8.55 2.32
C VAL A 91 -5.46 -7.58 2.23
N ALA A 92 -5.30 -6.89 1.10
CA ALA A 92 -4.24 -5.91 0.93
C ALA A 92 -4.38 -4.73 1.89
N PHE A 93 -5.61 -4.26 2.12
CA PHE A 93 -5.92 -3.22 3.10
C PHE A 93 -5.55 -3.63 4.53
N VAL A 94 -5.97 -4.83 4.98
CA VAL A 94 -5.63 -5.35 6.30
C VAL A 94 -4.11 -5.47 6.49
N VAL A 95 -3.40 -6.00 5.48
CA VAL A 95 -1.93 -6.08 5.51
C VAL A 95 -1.31 -4.68 5.61
N SER A 96 -1.87 -3.70 4.91
CA SER A 96 -1.38 -2.31 4.95
C SER A 96 -1.53 -1.68 6.33
N ILE A 97 -2.68 -1.89 6.99
CA ILE A 97 -2.91 -1.44 8.38
C ILE A 97 -1.90 -2.10 9.32
N MET A 98 -1.76 -3.42 9.24
CA MET A 98 -0.88 -4.17 10.12
C MET A 98 0.61 -3.82 9.92
N SER A 99 0.97 -3.35 8.73
CA SER A 99 2.33 -2.89 8.40
C SER A 99 2.56 -1.39 8.65
N GLY A 100 1.51 -0.61 8.94
CA GLY A 100 1.59 0.84 9.16
C GLY A 100 1.95 1.62 7.88
N SER A 101 1.44 1.18 6.73
CA SER A 101 1.70 1.85 5.45
C SER A 101 0.62 2.87 5.10
N ASP A 102 0.81 4.14 5.49
CA ASP A 102 -0.16 5.23 5.22
C ASP A 102 -0.51 5.32 3.73
N TYR A 103 0.50 5.18 2.85
CA TYR A 103 0.29 5.17 1.41
C TYR A 103 -0.71 4.10 0.96
N CYS A 104 -0.48 2.84 1.35
CA CYS A 104 -1.34 1.73 0.94
C CYS A 104 -2.69 1.76 1.64
N ILE A 105 -2.77 2.23 2.89
CA ILE A 105 -4.04 2.43 3.60
C ILE A 105 -4.92 3.40 2.80
N GLY A 106 -4.40 4.54 2.37
CA GLY A 106 -5.14 5.49 1.52
C GLY A 106 -5.62 4.86 0.22
N VAL A 107 -4.71 4.25 -0.54
CA VAL A 107 -5.02 3.61 -1.83
C VAL A 107 -6.14 2.55 -1.70
N TYR A 108 -6.04 1.67 -0.71
CA TYR A 108 -7.04 0.61 -0.55
C TYR A 108 -8.33 1.09 0.11
N THR A 109 -8.32 2.17 0.91
CA THR A 109 -9.55 2.83 1.35
C THR A 109 -10.35 3.33 0.14
N ASP A 110 -9.70 4.02 -0.80
CA ASP A 110 -10.35 4.52 -2.01
C ASP A 110 -10.85 3.37 -2.89
N ALA A 111 -10.05 2.32 -3.06
CA ALA A 111 -10.45 1.13 -3.81
C ALA A 111 -11.68 0.44 -3.20
N LEU A 112 -11.72 0.29 -1.88
CA LEU A 112 -12.86 -0.32 -1.17
C LEU A 112 -14.11 0.56 -1.25
N ARG A 113 -13.98 1.88 -1.18
CA ARG A 113 -15.09 2.81 -1.42
C ARG A 113 -15.64 2.69 -2.83
N HIS A 114 -14.75 2.63 -3.81
CA HIS A 114 -15.14 2.40 -5.21
C HIS A 114 -15.88 1.07 -5.39
N ASN A 115 -15.51 0.05 -4.62
CA ASN A 115 -16.18 -1.26 -4.57
C ASN A 115 -17.41 -1.30 -3.65
N GLY A 116 -17.93 -0.14 -3.23
CA GLY A 116 -19.21 0.03 -2.56
C GLY A 116 -19.18 -0.13 -1.04
N LEU A 117 -18.02 -0.03 -0.37
CA LEU A 117 -17.96 0.04 1.08
C LEU A 117 -18.20 1.50 1.52
N ASP A 118 -19.22 1.72 2.32
CA ASP A 118 -19.46 2.98 3.01
C ASP A 118 -18.67 3.07 4.33
N ASP A 119 -18.88 4.16 5.07
CA ASP A 119 -18.17 4.39 6.34
C ASP A 119 -18.53 3.37 7.41
N GLU A 120 -19.76 2.85 7.41
CA GLU A 120 -20.20 1.80 8.32
C GLU A 120 -19.45 0.49 8.05
N ALA A 121 -19.42 0.06 6.79
CA ALA A 121 -18.71 -1.16 6.37
C ALA A 121 -17.17 -1.06 6.59
N LEU A 122 -16.57 0.11 6.35
CA LEU A 122 -15.17 0.34 6.66
C LEU A 122 -14.90 0.29 8.16
N THR A 123 -15.78 0.87 8.98
CA THR A 123 -15.67 0.82 10.45
C THR A 123 -15.81 -0.60 10.97
N GLU A 124 -16.73 -1.40 10.40
CA GLU A 124 -16.84 -2.83 10.71
C GLU A 124 -15.52 -3.57 10.37
N LEU A 125 -14.93 -3.30 9.22
CA LEU A 125 -13.64 -3.89 8.83
C LEU A 125 -12.52 -3.50 9.81
N TYR A 126 -12.46 -2.23 10.25
CA TYR A 126 -11.50 -1.78 11.27
C TYR A 126 -11.68 -2.52 12.59
N SER A 127 -12.92 -2.76 13.02
CA SER A 127 -13.22 -3.48 14.26
C SER A 127 -12.74 -4.94 14.22
N VAL A 128 -12.80 -5.58 13.05
CA VAL A 128 -12.23 -6.92 12.85
C VAL A 128 -10.71 -6.89 12.99
N VAL A 129 -10.04 -5.90 12.38
CA VAL A 129 -8.58 -5.73 12.47
C VAL A 129 -8.16 -5.50 13.91
N ASP A 130 -8.81 -4.58 14.64
CA ASP A 130 -8.53 -4.27 16.04
C ASP A 130 -8.68 -5.51 16.92
N THR A 131 -9.80 -6.21 16.82
CA THR A 131 -10.09 -7.42 17.57
C THR A 131 -8.99 -8.48 17.39
N TYR A 132 -8.67 -8.82 16.16
CA TYR A 132 -7.69 -9.89 15.90
C TYR A 132 -6.25 -9.45 16.13
N ALA A 133 -5.91 -8.18 15.97
CA ALA A 133 -4.61 -7.66 16.36
C ALA A 133 -4.39 -7.79 17.87
N GLY A 134 -5.41 -7.51 18.68
CA GLY A 134 -5.37 -7.69 20.15
C GLY A 134 -5.29 -9.16 20.56
N LEU A 135 -6.18 -10.00 20.02
CA LEU A 135 -6.20 -11.44 20.31
C LEU A 135 -4.91 -12.14 19.93
N ASN A 136 -4.30 -11.80 18.79
CA ASN A 136 -3.04 -12.36 18.37
C ASN A 136 -1.89 -12.00 19.34
N ARG A 137 -1.84 -10.76 19.84
CA ARG A 137 -0.87 -10.36 20.86
C ARG A 137 -1.07 -11.12 22.18
N LEU A 138 -2.33 -11.30 22.60
CA LEU A 138 -2.67 -12.08 23.78
C LEU A 138 -2.21 -13.53 23.63
N ASN A 139 -2.50 -14.17 22.50
CA ASN A 139 -2.12 -15.56 22.23
C ASN A 139 -0.61 -15.74 22.22
N ILE A 140 0.14 -14.79 21.65
CA ILE A 140 1.61 -14.79 21.67
C ILE A 140 2.12 -14.65 23.09
N ALA A 141 1.63 -13.66 23.84
CA ALA A 141 2.07 -13.40 25.23
C ALA A 141 1.77 -14.57 26.17
N SER A 142 0.64 -15.25 25.97
CA SER A 142 0.21 -16.39 26.79
C SER A 142 0.80 -17.73 26.34
N GLY A 143 1.49 -17.79 25.19
CA GLY A 143 2.06 -19.03 24.63
C GLY A 143 1.00 -20.08 24.28
N VAL A 144 -0.22 -19.66 23.93
CA VAL A 144 -1.33 -20.55 23.58
C VAL A 144 -0.96 -21.43 22.40
N LYS A 145 -1.19 -22.73 22.53
CA LYS A 145 -0.98 -23.71 21.45
C LYS A 145 -2.25 -23.90 20.64
N ALA A 146 -2.08 -24.25 19.37
CA ALA A 146 -3.22 -24.60 18.53
C ALA A 146 -4.00 -25.79 19.08
N ASP A 147 -5.33 -25.76 18.92
CA ASP A 147 -6.21 -26.84 19.33
C ASP A 147 -5.92 -28.11 18.55
N LYS A 148 -6.01 -29.27 19.23
CA LYS A 148 -5.84 -30.57 18.57
C LYS A 148 -7.03 -30.95 17.70
N LYS A 149 -8.20 -30.41 18.00
CA LYS A 149 -9.43 -30.63 17.21
C LYS A 149 -9.68 -29.43 16.31
N PRO A 150 -9.91 -29.62 15.00
CA PRO A 150 -10.24 -28.53 14.11
C PRO A 150 -11.56 -27.87 14.51
N TRP A 151 -11.64 -26.55 14.37
CA TRP A 151 -12.86 -25.76 14.54
C TRP A 151 -12.91 -24.66 13.45
N HIS A 152 -14.08 -24.14 13.19
CA HIS A 152 -14.31 -23.26 12.02
C HIS A 152 -14.23 -21.77 12.33
N GLY A 153 -13.50 -21.38 13.38
CA GLY A 153 -13.35 -20.00 13.82
C GLY A 153 -14.61 -19.46 14.50
N CYS A 154 -14.63 -18.15 14.74
CA CYS A 154 -15.73 -17.50 15.46
C CYS A 154 -17.03 -17.36 14.63
N GLY A 155 -17.03 -17.79 13.37
CA GLY A 155 -18.18 -17.72 12.47
C GLY A 155 -19.26 -18.78 12.71
N GLY A 156 -18.95 -19.88 13.39
CA GLY A 156 -19.88 -20.99 13.60
C GLY A 156 -20.44 -21.57 12.30
N ASN A 157 -21.56 -22.23 12.40
CA ASN A 157 -22.36 -22.71 11.24
C ASN A 157 -23.17 -21.54 10.67
N ARG A 158 -22.57 -20.68 9.85
CA ARG A 158 -23.29 -19.65 9.09
C ARG A 158 -23.51 -20.10 7.67
#